data_8ec4b16ad757cfa338a40d3ac927c5a0
#
_entry.id   8ec4b16ad757cfa338a40d3ac927c5a0
#
_cell.length_a   1.000
_cell.length_b   1.000
_cell.length_c   1.000
_cell.angle_alpha   90.00
_cell.angle_beta   90.00
_cell.angle_gamma   90.00
#
_symmetry.space_group_name_H-M   'P 1'
#
loop_
_entity.id
_entity.type
_entity.pdbx_description
1 polymer ?
#
loop_
_entity_poly.entity_id
_entity_poly.type
_entity_poly.pdbx_seq_one_letter_code
_entity_poly.pdbx_strand_id
1 'polypeptide(L)'
;MKFHFLKYPDGEKIVTSGEECNHLKFLISGEIRSELITQNEKMRITELIQAPNVIAPDHLFGRDTYFPANLYAVGTVGIMQIEKSSVIQMLQEEPIFLINLLNILSRRSQKALESFTALSSNDLKERLAFWVLSLTQQKSVDIRIICKQKDLYAFFGVQRSVFLSTLDELKEDGIIDYNAKEIIILDRSRLKDMLLGTSKDDF
;
A
#
# COMPACT_ATOMS: atom_id res chain seq x y z
N MET A 1 18.64 -14.55 20.04
CA MET A 1 17.88 -13.93 18.95
C MET A 1 18.49 -14.32 17.61
N LYS A 2 17.69 -14.84 16.67
CA LYS A 2 18.19 -15.29 15.36
C LYS A 2 17.64 -14.35 14.27
N PHE A 3 18.56 -13.78 13.50
CA PHE A 3 18.27 -13.03 12.28
C PHE A 3 18.61 -13.92 11.08
N HIS A 4 17.70 -14.01 10.13
CA HIS A 4 17.92 -14.72 8.89
C HIS A 4 18.02 -13.71 7.74
N PHE A 5 19.13 -13.77 7.01
CA PHE A 5 19.34 -12.96 5.82
C PHE A 5 19.09 -13.83 4.59
N LEU A 6 18.17 -13.41 3.77
CA LEU A 6 17.73 -14.11 2.56
C LEU A 6 18.02 -13.23 1.35
N LYS A 7 18.39 -13.86 0.26
CA LYS A 7 18.64 -13.21 -1.02
C LYS A 7 17.75 -13.85 -2.07
N TYR A 8 17.03 -13.01 -2.82
CA TYR A 8 16.11 -13.43 -3.86
C TYR A 8 16.59 -12.89 -5.20
N PRO A 9 16.74 -13.72 -6.24
CA PRO A 9 17.01 -13.29 -7.60
C PRO A 9 15.77 -12.63 -8.23
N ASP A 10 15.98 -11.97 -9.37
CA ASP A 10 14.92 -11.29 -10.12
C ASP A 10 13.75 -12.23 -10.45
N GLY A 11 12.53 -11.75 -10.26
CA GLY A 11 11.29 -12.46 -10.53
C GLY A 11 10.90 -13.51 -9.49
N GLU A 12 11.77 -13.83 -8.51
CA GLU A 12 11.44 -14.82 -7.48
C GLU A 12 10.34 -14.31 -6.56
N LYS A 13 9.39 -15.21 -6.24
CA LYS A 13 8.32 -14.91 -5.29
C LYS A 13 8.84 -14.99 -3.85
N ILE A 14 8.73 -13.87 -3.13
CA ILE A 14 9.18 -13.72 -1.73
C ILE A 14 8.07 -14.14 -0.76
N VAL A 15 6.82 -13.81 -1.11
CA VAL A 15 5.63 -14.06 -0.27
C VAL A 15 4.43 -14.33 -1.17
N THR A 16 3.57 -15.23 -0.75
CA THR A 16 2.27 -15.49 -1.38
C THR A 16 1.15 -14.85 -0.57
N SER A 17 0.18 -14.22 -1.24
CA SER A 17 -1.05 -13.74 -0.58
C SER A 17 -1.76 -14.89 0.12
N GLY A 18 -2.18 -14.67 1.38
CA GLY A 18 -2.77 -15.71 2.23
C GLY A 18 -1.75 -16.61 2.94
N GLU A 19 -0.45 -16.46 2.71
CA GLU A 19 0.60 -17.12 3.50
C GLU A 19 0.63 -16.53 4.91
N GLU A 20 0.86 -17.38 5.92
CA GLU A 20 0.91 -16.96 7.31
C GLU A 20 2.12 -16.08 7.61
N CYS A 21 1.90 -14.94 8.27
CA CYS A 21 2.95 -13.98 8.63
C CYS A 21 3.62 -14.37 9.95
N ASN A 22 4.55 -15.34 9.92
CA ASN A 22 5.28 -15.84 11.08
C ASN A 22 6.63 -15.15 11.32
N HIS A 23 7.01 -14.20 10.44
CA HIS A 23 8.26 -13.45 10.52
C HIS A 23 8.03 -11.97 10.24
N LEU A 24 8.67 -11.12 11.03
CA LEU A 24 8.85 -9.72 10.67
C LEU A 24 9.94 -9.64 9.60
N LYS A 25 9.59 -9.14 8.42
CA LYS A 25 10.49 -9.03 7.27
C LYS A 25 10.88 -7.59 7.01
N PHE A 26 12.18 -7.35 6.82
CA PHE A 26 12.76 -6.07 6.46
C PHE A 26 13.37 -6.16 5.07
N LEU A 27 12.91 -5.34 4.15
CA LEU A 27 13.56 -5.11 2.87
C LEU A 27 14.79 -4.25 3.11
N ILE A 28 15.99 -4.82 3.02
CA ILE A 28 17.25 -4.14 3.32
C ILE A 28 17.99 -3.65 2.06
N SER A 29 17.75 -4.29 0.93
CA SER A 29 18.31 -3.87 -0.36
C SER A 29 17.43 -4.33 -1.52
N GLY A 30 17.47 -3.58 -2.63
CA GLY A 30 16.71 -3.86 -3.84
C GLY A 30 15.27 -3.33 -3.78
N GLU A 31 14.43 -3.87 -4.67
CA GLU A 31 13.04 -3.48 -4.85
C GLU A 31 12.15 -4.71 -4.90
N ILE A 32 10.93 -4.59 -4.39
CA ILE A 32 9.92 -5.64 -4.49
C ILE A 32 8.67 -5.11 -5.20
N ARG A 33 8.09 -5.92 -6.08
CA ARG A 33 6.77 -5.67 -6.64
C ARG A 33 5.73 -6.34 -5.77
N SER A 34 4.82 -5.53 -5.22
CA SER A 34 3.64 -5.98 -4.49
C SER A 34 2.46 -6.09 -5.45
N GLU A 35 1.68 -7.16 -5.34
CA GLU A 35 0.45 -7.38 -6.10
C GLU A 35 -0.69 -7.71 -5.14
N LEU A 36 -1.55 -6.73 -4.89
CA LEU A 36 -2.80 -6.90 -4.15
C LEU A 36 -3.92 -7.25 -5.13
N ILE A 37 -4.58 -8.38 -4.93
CA ILE A 37 -5.69 -8.85 -5.77
C ILE A 37 -6.94 -8.93 -4.91
N THR A 38 -8.04 -8.32 -5.36
CA THR A 38 -9.32 -8.42 -4.64
C THR A 38 -9.89 -9.85 -4.70
N GLN A 39 -10.70 -10.23 -3.69
CA GLN A 39 -11.26 -11.59 -3.57
C GLN A 39 -12.04 -12.06 -4.81
N ASN A 40 -12.64 -11.13 -5.55
CA ASN A 40 -13.38 -11.43 -6.78
C ASN A 40 -12.52 -11.32 -8.06
N GLU A 41 -11.20 -11.12 -7.91
CA GLU A 41 -10.21 -10.95 -8.98
C GLU A 41 -10.52 -9.83 -9.99
N LYS A 42 -11.47 -8.94 -9.67
CA LYS A 42 -11.87 -7.84 -10.57
C LYS A 42 -10.88 -6.70 -10.59
N MET A 43 -10.08 -6.57 -9.53
CA MET A 43 -9.11 -5.50 -9.38
C MET A 43 -7.78 -6.05 -8.88
N ARG A 44 -6.70 -5.58 -9.50
CA ARG A 44 -5.32 -5.81 -9.09
C ARG A 44 -4.62 -4.47 -8.93
N ILE A 45 -3.95 -4.28 -7.81
CA ILE A 45 -3.12 -3.11 -7.55
C ILE A 45 -1.69 -3.59 -7.47
N THR A 46 -0.83 -2.99 -8.27
CA THR A 46 0.62 -3.25 -8.24
C THR A 46 1.37 -1.99 -7.85
N GLU A 47 2.45 -2.18 -7.10
CA GLU A 47 3.35 -1.10 -6.70
C GLU A 47 4.78 -1.63 -6.57
N LEU A 48 5.77 -0.76 -6.75
CA LEU A 48 7.17 -1.04 -6.41
C LEU A 48 7.49 -0.43 -5.04
N ILE A 49 8.02 -1.27 -4.16
CA ILE A 49 8.44 -0.91 -2.80
C ILE A 49 9.97 -0.98 -2.76
N GLN A 50 10.60 0.15 -2.43
CA GLN A 50 12.05 0.28 -2.37
C GLN A 50 12.59 0.09 -0.95
N ALA A 51 13.80 -0.43 -0.86
CA ALA A 51 14.55 -0.49 0.40
C ALA A 51 14.97 0.93 0.87
N PRO A 52 15.08 1.18 2.20
CA PRO A 52 14.70 0.29 3.29
C PRO A 52 13.19 0.35 3.58
N ASN A 53 12.58 -0.81 3.87
CA ASN A 53 11.15 -0.88 4.21
C ASN A 53 10.84 -2.05 5.14
N VAL A 54 9.73 -1.99 5.88
CA VAL A 54 9.21 -3.09 6.69
C VAL A 54 7.98 -3.67 6.01
N ILE A 55 8.00 -4.97 5.77
CA ILE A 55 6.96 -5.68 5.00
C ILE A 55 5.84 -6.11 5.96
N ALA A 56 4.62 -5.64 5.70
CA ALA A 56 3.39 -6.03 6.38
C ALA A 56 3.49 -6.18 7.92
N PRO A 57 4.07 -5.20 8.66
CA PRO A 57 4.25 -5.30 10.12
C PRO A 57 2.92 -5.36 10.88
N ASP A 58 1.86 -4.85 10.30
CA ASP A 58 0.48 -4.86 10.77
C ASP A 58 -0.20 -6.24 10.68
N HIS A 59 0.37 -7.17 9.90
CA HIS A 59 -0.12 -8.55 9.77
C HIS A 59 0.65 -9.56 10.63
N LEU A 60 1.70 -9.12 11.35
CA LEU A 60 2.47 -10.01 12.23
C LEU A 60 1.67 -10.43 13.47
N PHE A 61 0.84 -9.53 13.99
CA PHE A 61 0.01 -9.73 15.18
C PHE A 61 -1.47 -9.49 14.84
N GLY A 62 -2.35 -9.87 15.75
CA GLY A 62 -3.78 -9.71 15.60
C GLY A 62 -4.47 -11.04 15.27
N ARG A 63 -5.71 -10.94 14.79
CA ARG A 63 -6.56 -12.10 14.49
C ARG A 63 -6.20 -12.76 13.16
N ASP A 64 -5.98 -11.93 12.13
CA ASP A 64 -5.75 -12.38 10.75
C ASP A 64 -4.29 -12.08 10.36
N THR A 65 -3.41 -13.05 10.64
CA THR A 65 -1.95 -12.94 10.47
C THR A 65 -1.50 -13.50 9.11
N TYR A 66 -2.12 -13.03 8.03
CA TYR A 66 -1.80 -13.47 6.67
C TYR A 66 -1.31 -12.30 5.82
N PHE A 67 -0.36 -12.56 4.92
CA PHE A 67 0.09 -11.54 3.97
C PHE A 67 -1.05 -11.17 3.01
N PRO A 68 -1.34 -9.86 2.82
CA PRO A 68 -2.46 -9.41 1.99
C PRO A 68 -2.17 -9.46 0.50
N ALA A 69 -0.89 -9.54 0.10
CA ALA A 69 -0.44 -9.40 -1.28
C ALA A 69 0.66 -10.41 -1.63
N ASN A 70 0.79 -10.73 -2.92
CA ASN A 70 1.97 -11.42 -3.43
C ASN A 70 3.14 -10.43 -3.53
N LEU A 71 4.34 -10.88 -3.18
CA LEU A 71 5.56 -10.08 -3.27
C LEU A 71 6.58 -10.80 -4.16
N TYR A 72 7.14 -10.07 -5.12
CA TYR A 72 8.14 -10.57 -6.06
C TYR A 72 9.39 -9.71 -6.04
N ALA A 73 10.54 -10.33 -6.14
CA ALA A 73 11.81 -9.62 -6.29
C ALA A 73 11.90 -8.91 -7.64
N VAL A 74 12.41 -7.67 -7.64
CA VAL A 74 12.79 -6.92 -8.83
C VAL A 74 14.29 -6.69 -8.76
N GLY A 75 15.02 -7.33 -9.68
CA GLY A 75 16.47 -7.46 -9.56
C GLY A 75 16.86 -8.35 -8.38
N THR A 76 18.02 -8.09 -7.79
CA THR A 76 18.49 -8.80 -6.60
C THR A 76 17.97 -8.14 -5.34
N VAL A 77 17.26 -8.90 -4.51
CA VAL A 77 16.61 -8.39 -3.27
C VAL A 77 17.22 -9.05 -2.04
N GLY A 78 17.54 -8.23 -1.04
CA GLY A 78 17.98 -8.66 0.30
C GLY A 78 16.88 -8.45 1.33
N ILE A 79 16.50 -9.53 2.02
CA ILE A 79 15.51 -9.53 3.11
C ILE A 79 16.18 -9.99 4.39
N MET A 80 16.01 -9.23 5.47
CA MET A 80 16.25 -9.71 6.83
C MET A 80 14.92 -10.11 7.45
N GLN A 81 14.85 -11.30 8.06
CA GLN A 81 13.63 -11.73 8.75
C GLN A 81 13.93 -12.18 10.19
N ILE A 82 12.95 -11.92 11.06
CA ILE A 82 12.99 -12.24 12.48
C ILE A 82 11.75 -13.05 12.81
N GLU A 83 11.91 -14.21 13.44
CA GLU A 83 10.76 -15.01 13.90
C GLU A 83 9.87 -14.23 14.88
N LYS A 84 8.58 -14.43 14.81
CA LYS A 84 7.57 -13.78 15.66
C LYS A 84 7.87 -13.92 17.16
N SER A 85 8.34 -15.10 17.59
CA SER A 85 8.78 -15.35 18.97
C SER A 85 9.93 -14.44 19.41
N SER A 86 10.94 -14.28 18.55
CA SER A 86 12.06 -13.37 18.79
C SER A 86 11.64 -11.90 18.76
N VAL A 87 10.67 -11.53 17.91
CA VAL A 87 10.08 -10.18 17.90
C VAL A 87 9.39 -9.89 19.25
N ILE A 88 8.61 -10.85 19.80
CA ILE A 88 7.96 -10.70 21.10
C ILE A 88 9.00 -10.48 22.20
N GLN A 89 10.08 -11.26 22.21
CA GLN A 89 11.16 -11.08 23.17
C GLN A 89 11.79 -9.67 23.04
N MET A 90 12.08 -9.21 21.82
CA MET A 90 12.62 -7.86 21.60
C MET A 90 11.68 -6.75 22.09
N LEU A 91 10.36 -6.91 21.91
CA LEU A 91 9.37 -5.94 22.38
C LEU A 91 9.34 -5.86 23.93
N GLN A 92 9.67 -6.96 24.63
CA GLN A 92 9.71 -6.99 26.09
C GLN A 92 11.03 -6.43 26.65
N GLU A 93 12.13 -6.65 25.95
CA GLU A 93 13.48 -6.30 26.42
C GLU A 93 13.94 -4.92 25.96
N GLU A 94 13.44 -4.42 24.81
CA GLU A 94 13.92 -3.21 24.14
C GLU A 94 12.82 -2.17 23.98
N PRO A 95 12.65 -1.22 24.94
CA PRO A 95 11.58 -0.20 24.90
C PRO A 95 11.59 0.66 23.63
N ILE A 96 12.77 0.96 23.08
CA ILE A 96 12.89 1.76 21.83
C ILE A 96 12.28 0.99 20.65
N PHE A 97 12.54 -0.32 20.58
CA PHE A 97 11.94 -1.15 19.52
C PHE A 97 10.43 -1.25 19.66
N LEU A 98 9.93 -1.41 20.89
CA LEU A 98 8.50 -1.40 21.19
C LEU A 98 7.83 -0.11 20.71
N ILE A 99 8.37 1.06 21.11
CA ILE A 99 7.81 2.37 20.75
C ILE A 99 7.86 2.57 19.23
N ASN A 100 8.93 2.18 18.56
CA ASN A 100 9.03 2.30 17.11
C ASN A 100 7.98 1.44 16.38
N LEU A 101 7.78 0.19 16.82
CA LEU A 101 6.75 -0.66 16.24
C LEU A 101 5.34 -0.10 16.50
N LEU A 102 5.05 0.35 17.72
CA LEU A 102 3.77 0.99 18.06
C LEU A 102 3.53 2.23 17.21
N ASN A 103 4.53 3.07 16.97
CA ASN A 103 4.43 4.25 16.11
C ASN A 103 4.10 3.86 14.66
N ILE A 104 4.72 2.81 14.12
CA ILE A 104 4.41 2.31 12.78
C ILE A 104 2.96 1.86 12.69
N LEU A 105 2.50 1.03 13.64
CA LEU A 105 1.15 0.49 13.67
C LEU A 105 0.10 1.59 13.89
N SER A 106 0.35 2.53 14.81
CA SER A 106 -0.53 3.66 15.10
C SER A 106 -0.71 4.55 13.86
N ARG A 107 0.37 4.89 13.16
CA ARG A 107 0.30 5.68 11.92
C ARG A 107 -0.52 4.98 10.84
N ARG A 108 -0.38 3.65 10.70
CA ARG A 108 -1.17 2.88 9.73
C ARG A 108 -2.66 2.87 10.09
N SER A 109 -2.97 2.71 11.38
CA SER A 109 -4.36 2.75 11.87
C SER A 109 -4.99 4.15 11.68
N GLN A 110 -4.27 5.22 12.01
CA GLN A 110 -4.71 6.60 11.80
C GLN A 110 -4.97 6.87 10.32
N LYS A 111 -4.04 6.45 9.46
CA LYS A 111 -4.20 6.59 8.00
C LYS A 111 -5.41 5.83 7.47
N ALA A 112 -5.69 4.64 8.00
CA ALA A 112 -6.88 3.87 7.61
C ALA A 112 -8.18 4.61 7.99
N LEU A 113 -8.23 5.23 9.17
CA LEU A 113 -9.37 6.04 9.62
C LEU A 113 -9.53 7.31 8.77
N GLU A 114 -8.44 8.04 8.50
CA GLU A 114 -8.44 9.20 7.60
C GLU A 114 -8.96 8.83 6.21
N SER A 115 -8.50 7.69 5.67
CA SER A 115 -8.94 7.18 4.39
C SER A 115 -10.45 6.88 4.38
N PHE A 116 -10.96 6.30 5.46
CA PHE A 116 -12.39 6.01 5.58
C PHE A 116 -13.23 7.30 5.64
N THR A 117 -12.80 8.29 6.42
CA THR A 117 -13.51 9.59 6.52
C THR A 117 -13.50 10.34 5.19
N ALA A 118 -12.40 10.28 4.44
CA ALA A 118 -12.30 10.94 3.15
C ALA A 118 -13.13 10.27 2.04
N LEU A 119 -13.40 8.96 2.12
CA LEU A 119 -14.37 8.33 1.23
C LEU A 119 -15.79 8.91 1.38
N SER A 120 -16.06 9.61 2.48
CA SER A 120 -17.32 10.35 2.70
C SER A 120 -17.33 11.74 2.05
N SER A 121 -16.21 12.21 1.49
CA SER A 121 -16.15 13.47 0.75
C SER A 121 -17.06 13.45 -0.48
N ASN A 122 -17.61 14.61 -0.82
CA ASN A 122 -18.39 14.79 -2.06
C ASN A 122 -17.49 14.91 -3.30
N ASP A 123 -16.20 15.17 -3.13
CA ASP A 123 -15.23 15.27 -4.23
C ASP A 123 -14.69 13.89 -4.61
N LEU A 124 -14.94 13.50 -5.87
CA LEU A 124 -14.47 12.22 -6.39
C LEU A 124 -12.94 12.15 -6.52
N LYS A 125 -12.26 13.28 -6.79
CA LYS A 125 -10.80 13.35 -6.86
C LYS A 125 -10.19 13.01 -5.51
N GLU A 126 -10.69 13.60 -4.44
CA GLU A 126 -10.25 13.30 -3.07
C GLU A 126 -10.50 11.85 -2.70
N ARG A 127 -11.70 11.32 -3.00
CA ARG A 127 -12.05 9.93 -2.74
C ARG A 127 -11.13 8.96 -3.48
N LEU A 128 -10.81 9.23 -4.75
CA LEU A 128 -9.89 8.43 -5.55
C LEU A 128 -8.46 8.51 -4.98
N ALA A 129 -7.99 9.72 -4.65
CA ALA A 129 -6.67 9.94 -4.06
C ALA A 129 -6.51 9.19 -2.73
N PHE A 130 -7.46 9.33 -1.82
CA PHE A 130 -7.45 8.59 -0.56
C PHE A 130 -7.45 7.09 -0.75
N TRP A 131 -8.30 6.59 -1.63
CA TRP A 131 -8.41 5.17 -1.90
C TRP A 131 -7.09 4.59 -2.42
N VAL A 132 -6.44 5.24 -3.39
CA VAL A 132 -5.13 4.83 -3.91
C VAL A 132 -4.07 4.86 -2.80
N LEU A 133 -4.01 5.96 -2.05
CA LEU A 133 -3.01 6.14 -0.99
C LEU A 133 -3.20 5.17 0.18
N SER A 134 -4.43 4.74 0.46
CA SER A 134 -4.71 3.76 1.52
C SER A 134 -4.24 2.35 1.17
N LEU A 135 -4.30 1.99 -0.12
CA LEU A 135 -3.96 0.65 -0.61
C LEU A 135 -2.47 0.49 -0.95
N THR A 136 -1.71 1.59 -0.93
CA THR A 136 -0.30 1.59 -1.34
C THR A 136 0.64 2.04 -0.22
N GLN A 137 1.89 1.56 -0.26
CA GLN A 137 2.91 1.92 0.73
C GLN A 137 3.35 3.39 0.57
N GLN A 138 3.83 4.00 1.66
CA GLN A 138 4.08 5.45 1.72
C GLN A 138 5.10 5.96 0.69
N LYS A 139 6.08 5.16 0.31
CA LYS A 139 7.15 5.53 -0.62
C LYS A 139 7.15 4.67 -1.88
N SER A 140 6.03 4.01 -2.17
CA SER A 140 5.93 3.20 -3.38
C SER A 140 5.90 4.04 -4.65
N VAL A 141 6.43 3.47 -5.71
CA VAL A 141 6.46 4.03 -7.07
C VAL A 141 5.84 3.03 -8.04
N ASP A 142 5.68 3.40 -9.30
CA ASP A 142 5.06 2.59 -10.37
C ASP A 142 3.74 1.93 -9.91
N ILE A 143 2.86 2.76 -9.34
CA ILE A 143 1.56 2.31 -8.85
C ILE A 143 0.61 2.17 -10.04
N ARG A 144 0.03 0.97 -10.19
CA ARG A 144 -0.95 0.67 -11.24
C ARG A 144 -2.17 0.00 -10.64
N ILE A 145 -3.33 0.44 -11.08
CA ILE A 145 -4.63 -0.12 -10.74
C ILE A 145 -5.20 -0.77 -11.99
N ILE A 146 -5.17 -2.08 -12.03
CA ILE A 146 -5.62 -2.88 -13.17
C ILE A 146 -7.04 -3.36 -12.90
N CYS A 147 -8.00 -2.81 -13.62
CA CYS A 147 -9.42 -3.13 -13.49
C CYS A 147 -10.22 -2.59 -14.67
N LYS A 148 -11.46 -3.03 -14.81
CA LYS A 148 -12.40 -2.42 -15.75
C LYS A 148 -12.95 -1.12 -15.16
N GLN A 149 -12.96 -0.05 -15.92
CA GLN A 149 -13.55 1.24 -15.49
C GLN A 149 -14.97 1.09 -14.91
N LYS A 150 -15.76 0.18 -15.49
CA LYS A 150 -17.14 -0.11 -15.01
C LYS A 150 -17.14 -0.56 -13.54
N ASP A 151 -16.16 -1.35 -13.11
CA ASP A 151 -16.09 -1.84 -11.74
C ASP A 151 -15.68 -0.71 -10.77
N LEU A 152 -14.85 0.25 -11.23
CA LEU A 152 -14.47 1.43 -10.45
C LEU A 152 -15.60 2.45 -10.27
N TYR A 153 -16.27 2.88 -11.35
CA TYR A 153 -17.34 3.86 -11.16
C TYR A 153 -18.53 3.27 -10.38
N ALA A 154 -18.75 1.94 -10.48
CA ALA A 154 -19.71 1.24 -9.62
C ALA A 154 -19.25 1.21 -8.15
N PHE A 155 -17.96 0.97 -7.91
CA PHE A 155 -17.36 0.99 -6.56
C PHE A 155 -17.50 2.37 -5.89
N PHE A 156 -17.22 3.45 -6.65
CA PHE A 156 -17.36 4.82 -6.14
C PHE A 156 -18.81 5.32 -6.10
N GLY A 157 -19.78 4.57 -6.65
CA GLY A 157 -21.19 4.94 -6.67
C GLY A 157 -21.49 6.16 -7.52
N VAL A 158 -20.75 6.39 -8.61
CA VAL A 158 -20.87 7.55 -9.48
C VAL A 158 -21.26 7.16 -10.91
N GLN A 159 -21.79 8.11 -11.67
CA GLN A 159 -22.06 7.90 -13.09
C GLN A 159 -20.76 7.82 -13.89
N ARG A 160 -20.77 7.03 -14.97
CA ARG A 160 -19.63 6.86 -15.86
C ARG A 160 -19.06 8.19 -16.37
N SER A 161 -19.92 9.12 -16.76
CA SER A 161 -19.52 10.43 -17.28
C SER A 161 -18.73 11.25 -16.24
N VAL A 162 -19.22 11.28 -15.00
CA VAL A 162 -18.55 11.96 -13.88
C VAL A 162 -17.19 11.33 -13.59
N PHE A 163 -17.15 9.97 -13.56
CA PHE A 163 -15.90 9.26 -13.32
C PHE A 163 -14.85 9.55 -14.41
N LEU A 164 -15.23 9.51 -15.68
CA LEU A 164 -14.31 9.79 -16.79
C LEU A 164 -13.85 11.24 -16.81
N SER A 165 -14.75 12.21 -16.59
CA SER A 165 -14.37 13.63 -16.48
C SER A 165 -13.33 13.85 -15.38
N THR A 166 -13.51 13.20 -14.21
CA THR A 166 -12.53 13.26 -13.12
C THR A 166 -11.17 12.66 -13.51
N LEU A 167 -11.17 11.53 -14.22
CA LEU A 167 -9.90 10.95 -14.69
C LEU A 167 -9.22 11.82 -15.75
N ASP A 168 -9.99 12.45 -16.67
CA ASP A 168 -9.45 13.37 -17.68
C ASP A 168 -8.79 14.58 -17.02
N GLU A 169 -9.42 15.19 -16.02
CA GLU A 169 -8.86 16.30 -15.26
C GLU A 169 -7.55 15.91 -14.54
N LEU A 170 -7.52 14.75 -13.89
CA LEU A 170 -6.31 14.25 -13.22
C LEU A 170 -5.18 13.92 -14.22
N LYS A 171 -5.55 13.50 -15.43
CA LYS A 171 -4.61 13.24 -16.53
C LYS A 171 -4.05 14.54 -17.11
N GLU A 172 -4.91 15.54 -17.35
CA GLU A 172 -4.49 16.89 -17.80
C GLU A 172 -3.55 17.53 -16.78
N ASP A 173 -3.81 17.34 -15.49
CA ASP A 173 -2.92 17.76 -14.41
C ASP A 173 -1.61 16.95 -14.34
N GLY A 174 -1.45 15.87 -15.11
CA GLY A 174 -0.27 15.01 -15.09
C GLY A 174 -0.10 14.19 -13.81
N ILE A 175 -1.17 13.97 -13.06
CA ILE A 175 -1.17 13.19 -11.81
C ILE A 175 -1.31 11.71 -12.09
N ILE A 176 -2.12 11.36 -13.09
CA ILE A 176 -2.35 9.99 -13.54
C ILE A 176 -2.23 9.89 -15.06
N ASP A 177 -2.07 8.66 -15.55
CA ASP A 177 -2.47 8.25 -16.89
C ASP A 177 -3.46 7.10 -16.79
N TYR A 178 -4.32 6.93 -17.80
CA TYR A 178 -5.28 5.84 -17.77
C TYR A 178 -5.71 5.37 -19.16
N ASN A 179 -6.18 4.12 -19.21
CA ASN A 179 -6.85 3.53 -20.36
C ASN A 179 -8.09 2.72 -19.90
N ALA A 180 -8.72 1.97 -20.79
CA ALA A 180 -9.94 1.19 -20.47
C ALA A 180 -9.74 0.10 -19.40
N LYS A 181 -8.50 -0.28 -19.09
CA LYS A 181 -8.18 -1.44 -18.23
C LYS A 181 -7.29 -1.11 -17.05
N GLU A 182 -6.64 0.07 -17.03
CA GLU A 182 -5.74 0.45 -15.95
C GLU A 182 -5.70 1.95 -15.72
N ILE A 183 -5.34 2.33 -14.50
CA ILE A 183 -4.96 3.68 -14.08
C ILE A 183 -3.54 3.58 -13.56
N ILE A 184 -2.65 4.45 -14.04
CA ILE A 184 -1.25 4.56 -13.65
C ILE A 184 -1.08 5.84 -12.87
N ILE A 185 -0.52 5.78 -11.69
CA ILE A 185 -0.22 6.96 -10.87
C ILE A 185 1.16 7.49 -11.28
N LEU A 186 1.19 8.67 -11.88
CA LEU A 186 2.41 9.34 -12.33
C LEU A 186 3.06 10.15 -11.21
N ASP A 187 2.25 10.85 -10.41
CA ASP A 187 2.72 11.69 -9.31
C ASP A 187 1.92 11.43 -8.03
N ARG A 188 2.48 10.57 -7.19
CA ARG A 188 1.90 10.23 -5.89
C ARG A 188 1.94 11.40 -4.90
N SER A 189 2.91 12.30 -5.01
CA SER A 189 3.03 13.44 -4.10
C SER A 189 1.91 14.44 -4.34
N ARG A 190 1.65 14.80 -5.60
CA ARG A 190 0.52 15.66 -5.97
C ARG A 190 -0.83 15.04 -5.60
N LEU A 191 -0.96 13.72 -5.76
CA LEU A 191 -2.16 13.01 -5.30
C LEU A 191 -2.37 13.18 -3.78
N LYS A 192 -1.29 13.20 -3.00
CA LYS A 192 -1.34 13.46 -1.56
C LYS A 192 -1.65 14.92 -1.24
N ASP A 193 -1.08 15.87 -1.99
CA ASP A 193 -1.25 17.30 -1.75
C ASP A 193 -2.71 17.75 -1.95
N MET A 194 -3.46 17.06 -2.83
CA MET A 194 -4.89 17.28 -3.00
C MET A 194 -5.69 17.08 -1.71
N LEU A 195 -5.21 16.20 -0.82
CA LEU A 195 -5.85 15.90 0.47
C LEU A 195 -5.47 16.91 1.57
N LEU A 196 -4.32 17.58 1.44
CA LEU A 196 -3.85 18.56 2.41
C LEU A 196 -4.47 19.94 2.18
N GLY A 197 -5.02 20.21 1.00
CA GLY A 197 -5.68 21.47 0.64
C GLY A 197 -7.02 21.72 1.35
N THR A 198 -7.70 20.66 1.77
CA THR A 198 -9.00 20.73 2.46
C THR A 198 -8.91 21.02 3.96
N SER A 199 -7.72 20.94 4.56
CA SER A 199 -7.53 21.16 6.01
C SER A 199 -7.17 22.59 6.41
N LYS A 200 -7.12 23.57 5.47
CA LYS A 200 -6.61 24.91 5.77
C LYS A 200 -7.66 26.03 5.91
N ASP A 201 -8.92 25.78 5.58
CA ASP A 201 -9.93 26.83 5.55
C ASP A 201 -11.05 26.73 6.60
N ASP A 202 -10.97 25.80 7.57
CA ASP A 202 -11.96 25.70 8.64
C ASP A 202 -11.30 25.53 10.02
N PHE A 203 -10.53 26.54 10.47
CA PHE A 203 -10.37 26.86 11.91
C PHE A 203 -9.74 28.25 12.10
#